data_6665b41fc5cd3cc698782f0df6970407
#
_entry.id   6665b41fc5cd3cc698782f0df6970407
#
_cell.length_a   1.000
_cell.length_b   1.000
_cell.length_c   1.000
_cell.angle_alpha   90.00
_cell.angle_beta   90.00
_cell.angle_gamma   90.00
#
_symmetry.space_group_name_H-M   'P 1'
#
loop_
_entity.id
_entity.type
_entity.pdbx_description
1 polymer ?
#
loop_
_entity_poly.entity_id
_entity_poly.type
_entity_poly.pdbx_seq_one_letter_code
_entity_poly.pdbx_strand_id
1 'polypeptide(L)' 'MKYQSGQTVTLLDTEYKPAGNAVICNYQESSNRYEVDFTYPGNDKADKISVPEERLILISNAAH' A
#
# COMPACT_ATOMS: atom_id res chain seq x y z
N MET A 1 10.29 10.31 2.40
CA MET A 1 9.11 9.60 1.89
C MET A 1 9.53 8.71 0.74
N LYS A 2 9.23 7.44 0.84
CA LYS A 2 9.69 6.46 -0.16
C LYS A 2 8.74 6.32 -1.32
N TYR A 3 7.43 6.45 -1.07
CA TYR A 3 6.42 6.31 -2.11
C TYR A 3 5.71 7.63 -2.32
N GLN A 4 5.17 7.81 -3.51
CA GLN A 4 4.49 9.05 -3.87
C GLN A 4 3.00 8.84 -3.96
N SER A 5 2.25 9.91 -3.71
CA SER A 5 0.79 9.87 -3.83
C SER A 5 0.38 9.44 -5.24
N GLY A 6 -0.56 8.55 -5.32
CA GLY A 6 -1.01 7.99 -6.59
C GLY A 6 -0.25 6.76 -7.05
N GLN A 7 0.82 6.40 -6.36
CA GLN A 7 1.62 5.24 -6.75
C GLN A 7 0.94 3.96 -6.30
N THR A 8 0.96 2.94 -7.15
CA THR A 8 0.41 1.63 -6.81
C THR A 8 1.50 0.76 -6.20
N VAL A 9 1.19 0.15 -5.07
CA VAL A 9 2.13 -0.71 -4.37
C VAL A 9 1.42 -1.99 -3.95
N THR A 10 2.17 -2.97 -3.49
CA THR A 10 1.60 -4.19 -2.92
C THR A 10 1.59 -4.04 -1.41
N LEU A 11 0.43 -4.26 -0.81
CA LEU A 11 0.30 -4.27 0.64
C LEU A 11 0.57 -5.66 1.16
N LEU A 12 1.37 -5.74 2.22
CA LEU A 12 1.67 -7.01 2.87
C LEU A 12 0.77 -7.15 4.11
N ASP A 13 0.37 -8.37 4.40
CA ASP A 13 -0.44 -8.65 5.58
C ASP A 13 0.46 -8.74 6.82
N THR A 14 -0.11 -9.13 7.97
CA THR A 14 0.64 -9.18 9.21
C THR A 14 1.75 -10.24 9.19
N GLU A 15 1.69 -11.16 8.24
CA GLU A 15 2.72 -12.17 8.08
C GLU A 15 3.71 -11.79 6.97
N TYR A 16 3.60 -10.58 6.47
CA TYR A 16 4.45 -10.07 5.39
C TYR A 16 4.27 -10.83 4.07
N LYS A 17 3.06 -11.32 3.84
CA LYS A 17 2.71 -11.95 2.57
C LYS A 17 1.85 -11.00 1.76
N PRO A 18 1.92 -11.05 0.42
CA PRO A 18 1.11 -10.12 -0.38
C PRO A 18 -0.37 -10.29 -0.12
N ALA A 19 -1.02 -9.21 0.26
CA ALA A 19 -2.45 -9.20 0.51
C ALA A 19 -3.22 -8.63 -0.66
N GLY A 20 -2.61 -7.75 -1.43
CA GLY A 20 -3.27 -7.14 -2.58
C GLY A 20 -2.61 -5.84 -2.94
N ASN A 21 -3.18 -5.14 -3.91
CA ASN A 21 -2.66 -3.87 -4.38
C ASN A 21 -3.28 -2.72 -3.64
N ALA A 22 -2.52 -1.68 -3.43
CA ALA A 22 -2.99 -0.47 -2.77
C ALA A 22 -2.45 0.75 -3.50
N VAL A 23 -3.15 1.87 -3.38
CA VAL A 23 -2.72 3.12 -3.99
C VAL A 23 -2.35 4.08 -2.88
N ILE A 24 -1.17 4.65 -2.96
CA ILE A 24 -0.70 5.60 -1.95
C ILE A 24 -1.53 6.88 -2.02
N CYS A 25 -2.10 7.29 -0.91
CA CYS A 25 -2.86 8.52 -0.83
C CYS A 25 -2.05 9.62 -0.18
N ASN A 26 -1.39 9.31 0.92
CA ASN A 26 -0.72 10.33 1.70
C ASN A 26 0.35 9.68 2.58
N TYR A 27 1.29 10.48 3.05
CA TYR A 27 2.31 10.03 3.98
C TYR A 27 2.23 10.89 5.23
N GLN A 28 2.17 10.26 6.39
CA GLN A 28 2.08 10.95 7.66
C GLN A 28 3.45 10.91 8.33
N GLU A 29 4.17 12.00 8.26
CA GLU A 29 5.52 12.08 8.76
C GLU A 29 5.60 11.84 10.27
N SER A 30 4.61 12.31 10.99
CA SER A 30 4.64 12.20 12.44
C SER A 30 4.60 10.76 12.93
N SER A 31 4.06 9.86 12.14
CA SER A 31 3.92 8.46 12.53
C SER A 31 4.68 7.52 11.61
N ASN A 32 5.31 8.05 10.56
CA ASN A 32 5.99 7.25 9.54
C ASN A 32 5.06 6.21 8.91
N ARG A 33 3.80 6.59 8.70
CA ARG A 33 2.82 5.68 8.14
C ARG A 33 2.28 6.25 6.85
N TYR A 34 1.83 5.37 5.97
CA TYR A 34 1.21 5.77 4.72
C TYR A 34 -0.28 5.53 4.79
N GLU A 35 -1.04 6.48 4.27
CA GLU A 35 -2.46 6.31 4.10
C GLU A 35 -2.67 5.79 2.69
N VAL A 36 -3.29 4.65 2.55
CA VAL A 36 -3.45 4.00 1.24
C VAL A 36 -4.88 3.56 1.04
N ASP A 37 -5.29 3.50 -0.23
CA ASP A 37 -6.58 2.90 -0.60
C ASP A 37 -6.31 1.45 -0.97
N PHE A 38 -6.84 0.54 -0.19
CA PHE A 38 -6.63 -0.89 -0.39
C PHE A 38 -7.94 -1.56 -0.78
N THR A 39 -7.90 -2.35 -1.84
CA THR A 39 -9.06 -3.11 -2.31
C THR A 39 -8.82 -4.58 -2.01
N TYR A 40 -9.69 -5.15 -1.19
CA TYR A 40 -9.57 -6.57 -0.87
C TYR A 40 -9.97 -7.41 -2.08
N PRO A 41 -9.36 -8.56 -2.29
CA PRO A 41 -9.74 -9.44 -3.39
C PRO A 41 -11.23 -9.77 -3.30
N GLY A 42 -11.95 -9.61 -4.39
CA GLY A 42 -13.37 -9.88 -4.44
C GLY A 42 -14.28 -8.72 -4.07
N ASN A 43 -13.70 -7.62 -3.61
CA ASN A 43 -14.48 -6.42 -3.29
C ASN A 43 -14.35 -5.39 -4.38
N ASP A 44 -15.40 -4.59 -4.55
CA ASP A 44 -15.37 -3.51 -5.52
C ASP A 44 -14.98 -2.21 -4.88
N LYS A 45 -14.88 -2.12 -3.57
CA LYS A 45 -14.62 -0.87 -2.88
C LYS A 45 -13.26 -0.88 -2.24
N ALA A 46 -12.59 0.25 -2.28
CA ALA A 46 -11.32 0.42 -1.61
C ALA A 46 -11.56 0.99 -0.24
N ASP A 47 -10.82 0.50 0.74
CA ASP A 47 -10.85 1.04 2.09
C ASP A 47 -9.57 1.83 2.32
N LYS A 48 -9.71 3.00 2.93
CA LYS A 48 -8.54 3.80 3.27
C LYS A 48 -7.99 3.32 4.61
N ILE A 49 -6.75 2.89 4.62
CA ILE A 49 -6.12 2.39 5.82
C ILE A 49 -4.75 3.01 6.00
N SER A 50 -4.25 2.98 7.22
CA SER A 50 -2.93 3.52 7.54
C SER A 50 -2.01 2.35 7.86
N VAL A 51 -0.88 2.28 7.20
CA VAL A 51 0.07 1.18 7.36
C VAL A 51 1.49 1.69 7.45
N PRO A 52 2.38 0.99 8.16
CA PRO A 52 3.78 1.38 8.19
C PRO A 52 4.44 1.07 6.84
N GLU A 53 5.49 1.80 6.54
CA GLU A 53 6.20 1.63 5.27
C GLU A 53 6.67 0.19 5.06
N GLU A 54 7.06 -0.47 6.12
CA GLU A 54 7.59 -1.84 6.03
C GLU A 54 6.56 -2.84 5.51
N ARG A 55 5.28 -2.50 5.53
CA ARG A 55 4.23 -3.35 5.02
C ARG A 55 3.90 -3.08 3.57
N LEU A 56 4.66 -2.21 2.91
CA LEU A 56 4.44 -1.87 1.51
C LEU A 56 5.66 -2.25 0.70
N ILE A 57 5.43 -2.81 -0.48
CA ILE A 57 6.51 -3.05 -1.42
C ILE A 57 6.10 -2.51 -2.77
N LEU A 58 7.07 -2.03 -3.52
CA LEU A 58 6.83 -1.54 -4.85
C LEU A 58 6.49 -2.71 -5.74
N ILE A 59 5.44 -2.56 -6.55
CA ILE A 59 5.11 -3.58 -7.51
C ILE A 59 6.20 -3.60 -8.56
N SER A 60 6.85 -4.73 -8.69
CA SER A 60 7.86 -4.89 -9.69
C SER A 60 7.20 -5.28 -10.96
N ASN A 61 7.29 -4.43 -11.89
CA ASN A 61 6.76 -4.78 -13.11
C ASN A 61 7.72 -5.32 -13.96
N ALA A 62 8.49 -5.63 -13.45
CA ALA A 62 9.29 -5.92 -14.16
C ALA A 62 9.25 -6.59 -15.25
N ALA A 63 8.96 -6.74 -15.31
CA ALA A 63 8.88 -7.15 -15.93
C ALA A 63 8.96 -7.16 -16.96
N HIS A 64 9.02 -7.21 -16.78
CA HIS A 64 9.00 -7.05 -17.41
C HIS A 64 9.28 -7.00 -17.77
#